data_103978b165f872586a5672a55f2f67b2
#
_entry.id   103978b165f872586a5672a55f2f67b2
#
_cell.length_a   1.000
_cell.length_b   1.000
_cell.length_c   1.000
_cell.angle_alpha   90.00
_cell.angle_beta   90.00
_cell.angle_gamma   90.00
#
_symmetry.space_group_name_H-M   'P 1'
#
loop_
_entity.id
_entity.type
_entity.pdbx_description
1 polymer ?
#
loop_
_entity_poly.entity_id
_entity_poly.type
_entity_poly.pdbx_seq_one_letter_code
_entity_poly.pdbx_strand_id
1 'polypeptide(L)'
;MPQIAAAGHALEYQWIEGPASRPTLVFLHEGLGSIRQWRDFPARVAKATGCRALVYDRYGYGKSDVLREERVGVEFMHDGGLNELPELLENLAIESPVLIGHSDGASIALIHAGTYLVRGVAVMAPHVFIEDICVASIDKAARQFETSGLREGLGKYHRDARKTFHLWADAWLDPAFRQWNIEEYLPRIKCPVLAIQGEADEYGTMAQLDAIARQVGGPCALLKLPDCGHSPHKDQPEKVLRAVVDFTKRIV
;
A
#
# COMPACT_ATOMS: atom_id res chain seq x y z
N MET A 1 -19.55 6.04 2.89
CA MET A 1 -18.59 6.99 2.34
C MET A 1 -18.87 7.18 0.86
N PRO A 2 -18.42 8.27 0.22
CA PRO A 2 -18.60 8.47 -1.21
C PRO A 2 -17.89 7.40 -2.04
N GLN A 3 -18.31 7.24 -3.29
CA GLN A 3 -17.69 6.37 -4.27
C GLN A 3 -17.32 7.16 -5.51
N ILE A 4 -16.28 6.71 -6.22
CA ILE A 4 -15.82 7.28 -7.49
C ILE A 4 -15.49 6.14 -8.45
N ALA A 5 -15.71 6.36 -9.73
CA ALA A 5 -15.28 5.41 -10.75
C ALA A 5 -13.78 5.55 -11.01
N ALA A 6 -13.07 4.43 -11.09
CA ALA A 6 -11.70 4.34 -11.59
C ALA A 6 -11.47 2.92 -12.13
N ALA A 7 -10.80 2.80 -13.25
CA ALA A 7 -10.53 1.55 -13.97
C ALA A 7 -11.79 0.69 -14.20
N GLY A 8 -12.95 1.33 -14.41
CA GLY A 8 -14.24 0.66 -14.64
C GLY A 8 -14.93 0.11 -13.38
N HIS A 9 -14.47 0.47 -12.18
CA HIS A 9 -14.99 0.01 -10.90
C HIS A 9 -15.38 1.19 -10.01
N ALA A 10 -16.34 0.99 -9.09
CA ALA A 10 -16.69 1.96 -8.06
C ALA A 10 -15.81 1.74 -6.83
N LEU A 11 -14.98 2.73 -6.52
CA LEU A 11 -14.07 2.72 -5.37
C LEU A 11 -14.63 3.59 -4.24
N GLU A 12 -14.73 3.04 -3.02
CA GLU A 12 -15.08 3.83 -1.85
C GLU A 12 -13.85 4.63 -1.40
N TYR A 13 -14.08 5.89 -1.03
CA TYR A 13 -13.00 6.74 -0.52
C TYR A 13 -13.46 7.63 0.63
N GLN A 14 -12.48 8.16 1.34
CA GLN A 14 -12.66 9.12 2.43
C GLN A 14 -11.68 10.28 2.27
N TRP A 15 -12.20 11.50 2.35
CA TRP A 15 -11.39 12.70 2.54
C TRP A 15 -11.15 12.97 4.01
N ILE A 16 -9.93 13.35 4.33
CA ILE A 16 -9.55 14.03 5.56
C ILE A 16 -9.24 15.47 5.17
N GLU A 17 -10.04 16.39 5.67
CA GLU A 17 -10.01 17.78 5.27
C GLU A 17 -8.67 18.45 5.59
N GLY A 18 -8.29 19.39 4.72
CA GLY A 18 -7.10 20.21 4.82
C GLY A 18 -7.02 21.21 3.68
N PRO A 19 -6.10 22.18 3.73
CA PRO A 19 -6.01 23.23 2.72
C PRO A 19 -5.61 22.67 1.35
N ALA A 20 -6.36 23.07 0.32
CA ALA A 20 -6.10 22.70 -1.07
C ALA A 20 -4.78 23.25 -1.62
N SER A 21 -4.19 24.26 -0.96
CA SER A 21 -2.89 24.83 -1.32
C SER A 21 -1.69 23.94 -0.98
N ARG A 22 -1.92 22.83 -0.24
CA ARG A 22 -0.90 21.84 0.08
C ARG A 22 -1.11 20.56 -0.73
N PRO A 23 -0.04 19.78 -0.97
CA PRO A 23 -0.16 18.48 -1.62
C PRO A 23 -1.12 17.55 -0.89
N THR A 24 -1.82 16.71 -1.65
CA THR A 24 -2.69 15.68 -1.08
C THR A 24 -1.85 14.47 -0.69
N LEU A 25 -2.06 13.96 0.52
CA LEU A 25 -1.56 12.65 0.95
C LEU A 25 -2.52 11.57 0.45
N VAL A 26 -2.02 10.53 -0.19
CA VAL A 26 -2.84 9.41 -0.68
C VAL A 26 -2.38 8.12 -0.02
N PHE A 27 -3.30 7.47 0.71
CA PHE A 27 -3.02 6.26 1.46
C PHE A 27 -3.45 5.02 0.69
N LEU A 28 -2.52 4.08 0.47
CA LEU A 28 -2.72 2.81 -0.21
C LEU A 28 -2.55 1.65 0.79
N HIS A 29 -3.63 0.94 1.08
CA HIS A 29 -3.67 -0.12 2.08
C HIS A 29 -2.98 -1.41 1.62
N GLU A 30 -2.67 -2.28 2.58
CA GLU A 30 -2.11 -3.62 2.40
C GLU A 30 -3.04 -4.58 1.65
N GLY A 31 -2.54 -5.79 1.34
CA GLY A 31 -3.21 -6.83 0.55
C GLY A 31 -4.61 -7.21 1.03
N LEU A 32 -4.82 -7.26 2.34
CA LEU A 32 -6.14 -7.53 2.94
C LEU A 32 -6.66 -6.34 3.74
N GLY A 33 -6.18 -5.15 3.40
CA GLY A 33 -6.49 -3.89 4.07
C GLY A 33 -7.75 -3.21 3.57
N SER A 34 -8.05 -2.08 4.21
CA SER A 34 -9.15 -1.19 3.85
C SER A 34 -8.96 0.18 4.50
N ILE A 35 -9.78 1.17 4.11
CA ILE A 35 -9.85 2.49 4.78
C ILE A 35 -9.90 2.33 6.30
N ARG A 36 -10.76 1.43 6.79
CA ARG A 36 -11.00 1.26 8.23
C ARG A 36 -9.85 0.63 8.99
N GLN A 37 -9.00 -0.14 8.32
CA GLN A 37 -7.86 -0.82 8.94
C GLN A 37 -6.66 0.09 9.16
N TRP A 38 -6.61 1.25 8.50
CA TRP A 38 -5.68 2.32 8.81
C TRP A 38 -5.93 2.97 10.18
N ARG A 39 -7.14 2.80 10.76
CA ARG A 39 -7.57 3.43 12.02
C ARG A 39 -7.41 4.95 11.94
N ASP A 40 -6.73 5.55 12.92
CA ASP A 40 -6.50 6.99 13.03
C ASP A 40 -5.20 7.49 12.36
N PHE A 41 -4.38 6.57 11.85
CA PHE A 41 -3.06 6.90 11.30
C PHE A 41 -3.11 7.98 10.20
N PRO A 42 -3.98 7.90 9.17
CA PRO A 42 -4.10 8.94 8.14
C PRO A 42 -4.50 10.30 8.73
N ALA A 43 -5.45 10.31 9.66
CA ALA A 43 -5.91 11.55 10.29
C ALA A 43 -4.81 12.21 11.14
N ARG A 44 -4.01 11.41 11.84
CA ARG A 44 -2.87 11.90 12.62
C ARG A 44 -1.78 12.49 11.74
N VAL A 45 -1.45 11.84 10.61
CA VAL A 45 -0.48 12.35 9.64
C VAL A 45 -0.99 13.65 9.01
N ALA A 46 -2.24 13.67 8.51
CA ALA A 46 -2.87 14.84 7.92
C ALA A 46 -2.86 16.04 8.88
N LYS A 47 -3.29 15.83 10.12
CA LYS A 47 -3.29 16.86 11.17
C LYS A 47 -1.89 17.40 11.45
N ALA A 48 -0.90 16.51 11.60
CA ALA A 48 0.47 16.91 11.96
C ALA A 48 1.21 17.62 10.82
N THR A 49 0.87 17.31 9.55
CA THR A 49 1.47 17.93 8.36
C THR A 49 0.69 19.15 7.87
N GLY A 50 -0.56 19.29 8.27
CA GLY A 50 -1.48 20.30 7.75
C GLY A 50 -1.90 20.04 6.29
N CYS A 51 -1.76 18.81 5.79
CA CYS A 51 -2.19 18.40 4.46
C CYS A 51 -3.59 17.79 4.50
N ARG A 52 -4.34 17.89 3.41
CA ARG A 52 -5.52 17.03 3.21
C ARG A 52 -5.06 15.62 2.86
N ALA A 53 -5.92 14.63 3.12
CA ALA A 53 -5.60 13.26 2.78
C ALA A 53 -6.76 12.53 2.11
N LEU A 54 -6.44 11.67 1.15
CA LEU A 54 -7.33 10.69 0.54
C LEU A 54 -6.96 9.30 1.06
N VAL A 55 -7.96 8.58 1.56
CA VAL A 55 -7.84 7.15 1.88
C VAL A 55 -8.91 6.43 1.07
N TYR A 56 -8.57 5.34 0.36
CA TYR A 56 -9.52 4.64 -0.46
C TYR A 56 -9.42 3.13 -0.32
N ASP A 57 -10.52 2.44 -0.58
CA ASP A 57 -10.54 0.99 -0.72
C ASP A 57 -10.27 0.65 -2.18
N ARG A 58 -9.21 -0.14 -2.46
CA ARG A 58 -8.88 -0.62 -3.80
C ARG A 58 -9.99 -1.55 -4.33
N TYR A 59 -10.07 -1.76 -5.64
CA TYR A 59 -10.97 -2.71 -6.25
C TYR A 59 -10.85 -4.11 -5.63
N GLY A 60 -11.97 -4.68 -5.23
CA GLY A 60 -12.03 -5.96 -4.53
C GLY A 60 -11.90 -5.89 -3.01
N TYR A 61 -11.64 -4.71 -2.45
CA TYR A 61 -11.41 -4.53 -1.01
C TYR A 61 -12.43 -3.61 -0.37
N GLY A 62 -12.53 -3.68 0.96
CA GLY A 62 -13.35 -2.80 1.76
C GLY A 62 -14.80 -2.75 1.32
N LYS A 63 -15.27 -1.56 0.97
CA LYS A 63 -16.62 -1.29 0.46
C LYS A 63 -16.64 -0.86 -1.01
N SER A 64 -15.50 -0.92 -1.69
CA SER A 64 -15.41 -0.82 -3.15
C SER A 64 -16.13 -1.98 -3.85
N ASP A 65 -16.23 -1.93 -5.16
CA ASP A 65 -16.80 -3.04 -5.95
C ASP A 65 -16.08 -4.35 -5.64
N VAL A 66 -16.86 -5.41 -5.50
CA VAL A 66 -16.34 -6.77 -5.32
C VAL A 66 -15.70 -7.24 -6.63
N LEU A 67 -14.58 -7.91 -6.54
CA LEU A 67 -13.92 -8.54 -7.68
C LEU A 67 -14.93 -9.36 -8.51
N ARG A 68 -14.99 -9.11 -9.80
CA ARG A 68 -15.88 -9.85 -10.73
C ARG A 68 -15.19 -11.08 -11.27
N GLU A 69 -13.87 -11.03 -11.35
CA GLU A 69 -13.00 -12.06 -11.88
C GLU A 69 -13.07 -13.34 -11.02
N GLU A 70 -12.83 -14.47 -11.65
CA GLU A 70 -12.63 -15.74 -10.97
C GLU A 70 -11.17 -15.98 -10.56
N ARG A 71 -10.24 -15.24 -11.19
CA ARG A 71 -8.80 -15.25 -10.88
C ARG A 71 -8.26 -13.83 -11.01
N VAL A 72 -7.34 -13.49 -10.13
CA VAL A 72 -6.53 -12.27 -10.21
C VAL A 72 -5.17 -12.63 -10.81
N GLY A 73 -4.75 -11.88 -11.81
CA GLY A 73 -3.46 -12.12 -12.48
C GLY A 73 -2.28 -11.67 -11.60
N VAL A 74 -1.08 -12.13 -11.96
CA VAL A 74 0.17 -11.78 -11.27
C VAL A 74 0.53 -10.28 -11.38
N GLU A 75 -0.09 -9.58 -12.33
CA GLU A 75 0.12 -8.15 -12.57
C GLU A 75 -0.82 -7.23 -11.77
N PHE A 76 -1.57 -7.74 -10.80
CA PHE A 76 -2.60 -6.95 -10.09
C PHE A 76 -2.06 -5.70 -9.40
N MET A 77 -0.81 -5.72 -8.91
CA MET A 77 -0.18 -4.53 -8.35
C MET A 77 0.25 -3.53 -9.42
N HIS A 78 0.63 -4.01 -10.61
CA HIS A 78 0.86 -3.14 -11.78
C HIS A 78 -0.44 -2.49 -12.23
N ASP A 79 -1.53 -3.23 -12.32
CA ASP A 79 -2.86 -2.67 -12.64
C ASP A 79 -3.27 -1.60 -11.61
N GLY A 80 -3.04 -1.85 -10.34
CA GLY A 80 -3.27 -0.87 -9.28
C GLY A 80 -2.46 0.41 -9.46
N GLY A 81 -1.18 0.30 -9.80
CA GLY A 81 -0.26 1.45 -9.93
C GLY A 81 -0.34 2.18 -11.27
N LEU A 82 -0.68 1.48 -12.36
CA LEU A 82 -0.64 2.01 -13.73
C LEU A 82 -2.01 2.35 -14.30
N ASN A 83 -3.08 1.76 -13.78
CA ASN A 83 -4.45 1.92 -14.29
C ASN A 83 -5.39 2.51 -13.22
N GLU A 84 -5.59 1.83 -12.07
CA GLU A 84 -6.55 2.27 -11.04
C GLU A 84 -6.15 3.60 -10.39
N LEU A 85 -4.94 3.68 -9.86
CA LEU A 85 -4.48 4.87 -9.13
C LEU A 85 -4.40 6.12 -10.02
N PRO A 86 -3.84 6.10 -11.24
CA PRO A 86 -3.83 7.27 -12.11
C PRO A 86 -5.23 7.82 -12.39
N GLU A 87 -6.19 6.96 -12.75
CA GLU A 87 -7.55 7.37 -13.06
C GLU A 87 -8.27 7.90 -11.81
N LEU A 88 -8.05 7.29 -10.63
CA LEU A 88 -8.54 7.80 -9.35
C LEU A 88 -8.03 9.22 -9.07
N LEU A 89 -6.73 9.46 -9.26
CA LEU A 89 -6.11 10.76 -9.04
C LEU A 89 -6.64 11.81 -10.01
N GLU A 90 -6.78 11.46 -11.30
CA GLU A 90 -7.34 12.33 -12.33
C GLU A 90 -8.78 12.72 -12.01
N ASN A 91 -9.64 11.75 -11.71
CA ASN A 91 -11.05 11.97 -11.41
C ASN A 91 -11.28 12.78 -10.12
N LEU A 92 -10.32 12.78 -9.19
CA LEU A 92 -10.33 13.60 -7.97
C LEU A 92 -9.52 14.91 -8.10
N ALA A 93 -9.00 15.22 -9.29
CA ALA A 93 -8.15 16.39 -9.55
C ALA A 93 -6.98 16.50 -8.54
N ILE A 94 -6.28 15.39 -8.31
CA ILE A 94 -5.11 15.31 -7.43
C ILE A 94 -3.85 15.31 -8.30
N GLU A 95 -3.12 16.41 -8.27
CA GLU A 95 -1.86 16.55 -8.98
C GLU A 95 -0.68 16.34 -8.02
N SER A 96 0.34 15.60 -8.48
CA SER A 96 1.60 15.39 -7.74
C SER A 96 1.41 15.07 -6.25
N PRO A 97 0.74 13.95 -5.89
CA PRO A 97 0.48 13.58 -4.50
C PRO A 97 1.75 13.18 -3.74
N VAL A 98 1.63 13.09 -2.42
CA VAL A 98 2.53 12.28 -1.59
C VAL A 98 1.85 10.94 -1.35
N LEU A 99 2.45 9.85 -1.83
CA LEU A 99 1.92 8.51 -1.65
C LEU A 99 2.42 7.90 -0.34
N ILE A 100 1.50 7.29 0.41
CA ILE A 100 1.82 6.57 1.66
C ILE A 100 1.21 5.18 1.54
N GLY A 101 2.07 4.17 1.32
CA GLY A 101 1.66 2.80 1.05
C GLY A 101 2.11 1.82 2.13
N HIS A 102 1.32 0.75 2.32
CA HIS A 102 1.66 -0.38 3.15
C HIS A 102 1.54 -1.69 2.36
N SER A 103 2.57 -2.56 2.43
CA SER A 103 2.60 -3.90 1.80
C SER A 103 2.28 -3.82 0.30
N ASP A 104 1.24 -4.49 -0.22
CA ASP A 104 0.78 -4.34 -1.62
C ASP A 104 0.64 -2.87 -2.02
N GLY A 105 0.03 -2.05 -1.15
CA GLY A 105 -0.13 -0.62 -1.40
C GLY A 105 1.19 0.14 -1.47
N ALA A 106 2.23 -0.34 -0.80
CA ALA A 106 3.58 0.20 -0.90
C ALA A 106 4.23 -0.14 -2.25
N SER A 107 4.07 -1.38 -2.70
CA SER A 107 4.53 -1.83 -4.03
C SER A 107 3.83 -1.09 -5.15
N ILE A 108 2.49 -0.92 -5.06
CA ILE A 108 1.68 -0.12 -5.98
C ILE A 108 2.18 1.33 -6.03
N ALA A 109 2.49 1.93 -4.88
CA ALA A 109 3.01 3.30 -4.81
C ALA A 109 4.38 3.44 -5.49
N LEU A 110 5.27 2.44 -5.37
CA LEU A 110 6.57 2.42 -6.05
C LEU A 110 6.43 2.26 -7.57
N ILE A 111 5.55 1.36 -8.04
CA ILE A 111 5.24 1.21 -9.47
C ILE A 111 4.73 2.54 -10.04
N HIS A 112 3.75 3.15 -9.37
CA HIS A 112 3.18 4.43 -9.78
C HIS A 112 4.23 5.53 -9.84
N ALA A 113 5.05 5.69 -8.79
CA ALA A 113 6.07 6.73 -8.73
C ALA A 113 7.22 6.52 -9.74
N GLY A 114 7.46 5.28 -10.20
CA GLY A 114 8.39 4.98 -11.28
C GLY A 114 7.84 5.32 -12.68
N THR A 115 6.57 5.71 -12.77
CA THR A 115 5.89 5.97 -14.04
C THR A 115 5.31 7.39 -14.11
N TYR A 116 4.71 7.86 -13.02
CA TYR A 116 4.00 9.13 -12.95
C TYR A 116 4.66 10.10 -11.95
N LEU A 117 4.37 11.38 -12.12
CA LEU A 117 4.91 12.43 -11.26
C LEU A 117 4.22 12.38 -9.88
N VAL A 118 5.02 12.21 -8.84
CA VAL A 118 4.59 12.33 -7.44
C VAL A 118 5.57 13.23 -6.67
N ARG A 119 5.13 13.82 -5.60
CA ARG A 119 5.98 14.70 -4.78
C ARG A 119 6.92 13.93 -3.86
N GLY A 120 6.50 12.76 -3.43
CA GLY A 120 7.29 11.86 -2.61
C GLY A 120 6.55 10.58 -2.27
N VAL A 121 7.26 9.57 -1.80
CA VAL A 121 6.71 8.25 -1.48
C VAL A 121 7.20 7.80 -0.10
N ALA A 122 6.27 7.48 0.80
CA ALA A 122 6.56 6.78 2.05
C ALA A 122 5.99 5.36 1.97
N VAL A 123 6.84 4.35 2.04
CA VAL A 123 6.44 2.93 1.96
C VAL A 123 6.74 2.20 3.25
N MET A 124 5.81 1.37 3.68
CA MET A 124 5.91 0.51 4.86
C MET A 124 5.81 -0.95 4.43
N ALA A 125 6.79 -1.77 4.80
CA ALA A 125 6.86 -3.19 4.46
C ALA A 125 6.61 -3.48 2.96
N PRO A 126 7.33 -2.79 2.04
CA PRO A 126 7.15 -2.96 0.60
C PRO A 126 7.70 -4.30 0.13
N HIS A 127 7.16 -4.81 -0.99
CA HIS A 127 7.77 -5.86 -1.78
C HIS A 127 8.23 -5.29 -3.12
N VAL A 128 9.46 -5.55 -3.50
CA VAL A 128 10.00 -5.21 -4.83
C VAL A 128 10.39 -6.46 -5.63
N PHE A 129 10.48 -7.59 -4.95
CA PHE A 129 10.58 -8.96 -5.50
C PHE A 129 10.01 -9.96 -4.50
N ILE A 130 9.83 -11.21 -4.93
CA ILE A 130 9.25 -12.26 -4.09
C ILE A 130 10.33 -13.00 -3.32
N GLU A 131 10.08 -13.24 -2.03
CA GLU A 131 10.91 -14.02 -1.12
C GLU A 131 10.15 -15.27 -0.64
N ASP A 132 10.89 -16.34 -0.33
CA ASP A 132 10.29 -17.60 0.17
C ASP A 132 9.54 -17.41 1.49
N ILE A 133 10.02 -16.51 2.35
CA ILE A 133 9.35 -16.20 3.62
C ILE A 133 7.95 -15.64 3.39
N CYS A 134 7.75 -14.78 2.39
CA CYS A 134 6.45 -14.23 2.05
C CYS A 134 5.49 -15.33 1.62
N VAL A 135 5.91 -16.16 0.66
CA VAL A 135 5.07 -17.24 0.15
C VAL A 135 4.71 -18.26 1.23
N ALA A 136 5.66 -18.60 2.11
CA ALA A 136 5.41 -19.50 3.24
C ALA A 136 4.39 -18.93 4.22
N SER A 137 4.46 -17.63 4.50
CA SER A 137 3.52 -16.95 5.39
C SER A 137 2.12 -16.87 4.80
N ILE A 138 2.00 -16.59 3.51
CA ILE A 138 0.71 -16.56 2.80
C ILE A 138 0.10 -17.98 2.70
N ASP A 139 0.89 -19.01 2.36
CA ASP A 139 0.43 -20.40 2.35
C ASP A 139 -0.09 -20.84 3.73
N LYS A 140 0.62 -20.47 4.79
CA LYS A 140 0.16 -20.71 6.17
C LYS A 140 -1.18 -20.01 6.44
N ALA A 141 -1.33 -18.74 6.06
CA ALA A 141 -2.58 -18.01 6.22
C ALA A 141 -3.72 -18.64 5.42
N ALA A 142 -3.44 -19.07 4.17
CA ALA A 142 -4.42 -19.73 3.30
C ALA A 142 -4.95 -21.04 3.92
N ARG A 143 -4.07 -21.88 4.45
CA ARG A 143 -4.47 -23.14 5.14
C ARG A 143 -5.29 -22.88 6.41
N GLN A 144 -5.12 -21.75 7.05
CA GLN A 144 -5.77 -21.43 8.32
C GLN A 144 -7.00 -20.52 8.16
N PHE A 145 -7.31 -20.07 6.94
CA PHE A 145 -8.34 -19.05 6.69
C PHE A 145 -9.71 -19.40 7.28
N GLU A 146 -10.17 -20.63 7.09
CA GLU A 146 -11.49 -21.08 7.56
C GLU A 146 -11.50 -21.43 9.06
N THR A 147 -10.36 -21.60 9.72
CA THR A 147 -10.27 -22.13 11.10
C THR A 147 -9.68 -21.18 12.13
N SER A 148 -8.96 -20.14 11.71
CA SER A 148 -8.24 -19.23 12.62
C SER A 148 -9.04 -18.00 13.06
N GLY A 149 -10.30 -17.84 12.62
CA GLY A 149 -11.08 -16.61 12.83
C GLY A 149 -10.68 -15.46 11.88
N LEU A 150 -9.76 -15.71 10.93
CA LEU A 150 -9.33 -14.71 9.95
C LEU A 150 -10.49 -14.28 9.04
N ARG A 151 -11.31 -15.23 8.60
CA ARG A 151 -12.50 -14.97 7.78
C ARG A 151 -13.47 -14.02 8.47
N GLU A 152 -13.80 -14.29 9.73
CA GLU A 152 -14.69 -13.44 10.53
C GLU A 152 -14.07 -12.05 10.79
N GLY A 153 -12.76 -12.02 11.00
CA GLY A 153 -12.00 -10.78 11.14
C GLY A 153 -12.10 -9.90 9.90
N LEU A 154 -11.84 -10.46 8.73
CA LEU A 154 -11.91 -9.77 7.43
C LEU A 154 -13.36 -9.42 7.04
N GLY A 155 -14.35 -10.23 7.41
CA GLY A 155 -15.77 -9.97 7.17
C GLY A 155 -16.29 -8.68 7.80
N LYS A 156 -15.60 -8.14 8.81
CA LYS A 156 -15.92 -6.83 9.40
C LYS A 156 -15.58 -5.66 8.47
N TYR A 157 -14.71 -5.86 7.51
CA TYR A 157 -14.14 -4.81 6.66
C TYR A 157 -14.59 -4.95 5.20
N HIS A 158 -14.57 -6.16 4.63
CA HIS A 158 -14.83 -6.40 3.21
C HIS A 158 -16.27 -6.80 2.93
N ARG A 159 -16.77 -6.48 1.72
CA ARG A 159 -18.09 -6.92 1.24
C ARG A 159 -18.14 -8.44 1.06
N ASP A 160 -17.08 -9.00 0.49
CA ASP A 160 -16.88 -10.44 0.30
C ASP A 160 -15.47 -10.83 0.75
N ALA A 161 -15.31 -11.02 2.07
CA ALA A 161 -14.02 -11.35 2.66
C ALA A 161 -13.43 -12.67 2.14
N ARG A 162 -14.29 -13.64 1.79
CA ARG A 162 -13.83 -14.93 1.28
C ARG A 162 -13.23 -14.79 -0.12
N LYS A 163 -13.96 -14.13 -1.01
CA LYS A 163 -13.48 -13.87 -2.37
C LYS A 163 -12.23 -13.00 -2.37
N THR A 164 -12.25 -11.90 -1.61
CA THR A 164 -11.10 -11.01 -1.43
C THR A 164 -9.85 -11.76 -0.98
N PHE A 165 -9.98 -12.62 0.05
CA PHE A 165 -8.86 -13.38 0.58
C PHE A 165 -8.33 -14.41 -0.43
N HIS A 166 -9.22 -15.24 -1.01
CA HIS A 166 -8.78 -16.33 -1.90
C HIS A 166 -8.14 -15.78 -3.17
N LEU A 167 -8.74 -14.78 -3.82
CA LEU A 167 -8.16 -14.23 -5.04
C LEU A 167 -6.81 -13.55 -4.79
N TRP A 168 -6.65 -12.87 -3.66
CA TRP A 168 -5.35 -12.32 -3.25
C TRP A 168 -4.34 -13.43 -2.95
N ALA A 169 -4.70 -14.41 -2.11
CA ALA A 169 -3.80 -15.51 -1.75
C ALA A 169 -3.42 -16.36 -2.95
N ASP A 170 -4.37 -16.67 -3.83
CA ASP A 170 -4.15 -17.47 -5.03
C ASP A 170 -3.20 -16.76 -6.01
N ALA A 171 -3.29 -15.42 -6.15
CA ALA A 171 -2.35 -14.65 -6.94
C ALA A 171 -0.93 -14.71 -6.38
N TRP A 172 -0.77 -14.52 -5.07
CA TRP A 172 0.53 -14.60 -4.40
C TRP A 172 1.14 -16.00 -4.41
N LEU A 173 0.31 -17.05 -4.39
CA LEU A 173 0.73 -18.46 -4.40
C LEU A 173 0.86 -19.04 -5.81
N ASP A 174 0.48 -18.29 -6.85
CA ASP A 174 0.68 -18.72 -8.24
C ASP A 174 2.19 -18.90 -8.51
N PRO A 175 2.62 -20.06 -9.05
CA PRO A 175 4.03 -20.29 -9.39
C PRO A 175 4.63 -19.21 -10.29
N ALA A 176 3.84 -18.58 -11.17
CA ALA A 176 4.30 -17.48 -12.02
C ALA A 176 4.64 -16.23 -11.20
N PHE A 177 3.99 -16.01 -10.05
CA PHE A 177 4.28 -14.87 -9.17
C PHE A 177 5.68 -14.91 -8.55
N ARG A 178 6.34 -16.08 -8.53
CA ARG A 178 7.74 -16.22 -8.11
C ARG A 178 8.72 -15.38 -8.95
N GLN A 179 8.33 -15.04 -10.17
CA GLN A 179 9.12 -14.19 -11.08
C GLN A 179 8.73 -12.70 -10.98
N TRP A 180 7.73 -12.37 -10.16
CA TRP A 180 7.28 -11.00 -10.01
C TRP A 180 8.40 -10.15 -9.40
N ASN A 181 8.69 -9.03 -10.06
CA ASN A 181 9.75 -8.11 -9.69
C ASN A 181 9.44 -6.72 -10.24
N ILE A 182 9.57 -5.70 -9.40
CA ILE A 182 9.33 -4.30 -9.78
C ILE A 182 10.58 -3.42 -9.65
N GLU A 183 11.76 -4.02 -9.51
CA GLU A 183 13.01 -3.26 -9.37
C GLU A 183 13.28 -2.34 -10.57
N GLU A 184 12.73 -2.66 -11.76
CA GLU A 184 12.86 -1.80 -12.96
C GLU A 184 12.24 -0.41 -12.81
N TYR A 185 11.26 -0.24 -11.90
CA TYR A 185 10.64 1.06 -11.62
C TYR A 185 11.52 1.93 -10.73
N LEU A 186 12.32 1.35 -9.84
CA LEU A 186 13.07 2.07 -8.81
C LEU A 186 14.02 3.15 -9.38
N PRO A 187 14.82 2.91 -10.43
CA PRO A 187 15.72 3.92 -10.99
C PRO A 187 14.98 5.13 -11.58
N ARG A 188 13.69 4.95 -11.93
CA ARG A 188 12.83 5.99 -12.51
C ARG A 188 12.24 6.91 -11.45
N ILE A 189 12.16 6.48 -10.18
CA ILE A 189 11.66 7.29 -9.06
C ILE A 189 12.67 8.39 -8.75
N LYS A 190 12.33 9.66 -9.05
CA LYS A 190 13.20 10.82 -8.83
C LYS A 190 12.82 11.65 -7.61
N CYS A 191 11.61 11.47 -7.10
CA CYS A 191 11.16 12.12 -5.87
C CYS A 191 11.82 11.49 -4.63
N PRO A 192 11.78 12.18 -3.47
CA PRO A 192 12.21 11.59 -2.21
C PRO A 192 11.40 10.35 -1.83
N VAL A 193 12.09 9.34 -1.29
CA VAL A 193 11.51 8.09 -0.77
C VAL A 193 11.86 7.90 0.70
N LEU A 194 10.87 7.50 1.50
CA LEU A 194 11.05 6.97 2.84
C LEU A 194 10.61 5.51 2.84
N ALA A 195 11.50 4.57 3.09
CA ALA A 195 11.19 3.15 3.20
C ALA A 195 11.33 2.67 4.65
N ILE A 196 10.27 2.06 5.18
CA ILE A 196 10.12 1.62 6.57
C ILE A 196 9.85 0.12 6.60
N GLN A 197 10.54 -0.63 7.46
CA GLN A 197 10.26 -2.07 7.66
C GLN A 197 10.66 -2.52 9.06
N GLY A 198 9.90 -3.47 9.60
CA GLY A 198 10.22 -4.19 10.82
C GLY A 198 11.29 -5.26 10.59
N GLU A 199 12.23 -5.41 11.54
CA GLU A 199 13.27 -6.45 11.45
C GLU A 199 12.71 -7.86 11.69
N ALA A 200 11.54 -7.97 12.32
CA ALA A 200 10.79 -9.22 12.53
C ALA A 200 9.61 -9.38 11.55
N ASP A 201 9.66 -8.73 10.39
CA ASP A 201 8.63 -8.83 9.36
C ASP A 201 8.56 -10.27 8.82
N GLU A 202 7.41 -10.90 8.98
CA GLU A 202 7.17 -12.29 8.60
C GLU A 202 6.84 -12.48 7.11
N TYR A 203 6.73 -11.37 6.34
CA TYR A 203 6.45 -11.40 4.90
C TYR A 203 7.61 -10.91 4.04
N GLY A 204 8.59 -10.20 4.59
CA GLY A 204 9.71 -9.70 3.81
C GLY A 204 10.94 -9.39 4.65
N THR A 205 12.13 -9.65 4.11
CA THR A 205 13.39 -9.35 4.79
C THR A 205 13.86 -7.92 4.52
N MET A 206 14.93 -7.50 5.22
CA MET A 206 15.58 -6.21 4.95
C MET A 206 16.13 -6.08 3.53
N ALA A 207 16.24 -7.19 2.77
CA ALA A 207 16.66 -7.16 1.37
C ALA A 207 15.74 -6.29 0.50
N GLN A 208 14.45 -6.17 0.85
CA GLN A 208 13.50 -5.28 0.17
C GLN A 208 13.95 -3.81 0.29
N LEU A 209 14.25 -3.36 1.51
CA LEU A 209 14.71 -2.00 1.75
C LEU A 209 16.10 -1.74 1.13
N ASP A 210 16.99 -2.71 1.21
CA ASP A 210 18.33 -2.58 0.66
C ASP A 210 18.29 -2.49 -0.88
N ALA A 211 17.37 -3.19 -1.54
CA ALA A 211 17.15 -3.07 -2.98
C ALA A 211 16.61 -1.67 -3.36
N ILE A 212 15.62 -1.16 -2.62
CA ILE A 212 15.09 0.18 -2.81
C ILE A 212 16.20 1.23 -2.65
N ALA A 213 16.97 1.17 -1.55
CA ALA A 213 18.02 2.15 -1.27
C ALA A 213 19.13 2.18 -2.33
N ARG A 214 19.46 1.00 -2.91
CA ARG A 214 20.49 0.91 -3.96
C ARG A 214 20.06 1.44 -5.30
N GLN A 215 18.75 1.38 -5.61
CA GLN A 215 18.27 1.53 -6.98
C GLN A 215 17.41 2.79 -7.21
N VAL A 216 16.78 3.34 -6.17
CA VAL A 216 15.98 4.55 -6.33
C VAL A 216 16.81 5.70 -6.87
N GLY A 217 16.31 6.35 -7.93
CA GLY A 217 17.01 7.42 -8.63
C GLY A 217 16.98 8.79 -7.93
N GLY A 218 16.17 8.92 -6.85
CA GLY A 218 16.05 10.10 -6.00
C GLY A 218 16.61 9.88 -4.58
N PRO A 219 16.49 10.89 -3.70
CA PRO A 219 16.91 10.73 -2.29
C PRO A 219 16.10 9.63 -1.59
N CYS A 220 16.77 8.72 -0.88
CA CYS A 220 16.15 7.64 -0.15
C CYS A 220 16.57 7.64 1.32
N ALA A 221 15.60 7.58 2.23
CA ALA A 221 15.81 7.41 3.65
C ALA A 221 15.21 6.07 4.11
N LEU A 222 15.94 5.35 4.96
CA LEU A 222 15.50 4.07 5.52
C LEU A 222 15.18 4.21 7.01
N LEU A 223 14.12 3.53 7.44
CA LEU A 223 13.79 3.33 8.85
C LEU A 223 13.60 1.83 9.09
N LYS A 224 14.63 1.19 9.65
CA LYS A 224 14.60 -0.20 10.11
C LYS A 224 14.17 -0.22 11.57
N LEU A 225 13.18 -1.02 11.92
CA LEU A 225 12.54 -1.02 13.23
C LEU A 225 12.79 -2.35 13.93
N PRO A 226 13.61 -2.40 14.99
CA PRO A 226 13.75 -3.61 15.80
C PRO A 226 12.42 -3.92 16.50
N ASP A 227 12.17 -5.20 16.81
CA ASP A 227 10.95 -5.69 17.48
C ASP A 227 9.65 -5.23 16.81
N CYS A 228 9.63 -5.23 15.48
CA CYS A 228 8.51 -4.79 14.67
C CYS A 228 8.25 -5.80 13.54
N GLY A 229 7.02 -6.19 13.35
CA GLY A 229 6.56 -7.10 12.30
C GLY A 229 6.15 -6.36 11.03
N HIS A 230 5.24 -7.00 10.26
CA HIS A 230 4.77 -6.53 8.95
C HIS A 230 3.91 -5.27 8.99
N SER A 231 3.42 -4.84 10.14
CA SER A 231 2.55 -3.66 10.27
C SER A 231 3.19 -2.52 11.07
N PRO A 232 4.26 -1.85 10.57
CA PRO A 232 5.02 -0.87 11.34
C PRO A 232 4.18 0.22 11.99
N HIS A 233 3.16 0.73 11.29
CA HIS A 233 2.25 1.77 11.81
C HIS A 233 1.30 1.28 12.91
N LYS A 234 1.15 -0.04 13.09
CA LYS A 234 0.39 -0.67 14.18
C LYS A 234 1.30 -1.09 15.34
N ASP A 235 2.49 -1.61 15.01
CA ASP A 235 3.42 -2.16 16.00
C ASP A 235 4.21 -1.06 16.71
N GLN A 236 4.66 -0.03 15.99
CA GLN A 236 5.41 1.11 16.53
C GLN A 236 4.82 2.46 16.07
N PRO A 237 3.56 2.75 16.43
CA PRO A 237 2.77 3.84 15.85
C PRO A 237 3.42 5.21 15.99
N GLU A 238 4.02 5.52 17.13
CA GLU A 238 4.60 6.85 17.37
C GLU A 238 5.90 7.08 16.59
N LYS A 239 6.74 6.06 16.46
CA LYS A 239 7.98 6.16 15.67
C LYS A 239 7.67 6.32 14.18
N VAL A 240 6.73 5.50 13.68
CA VAL A 240 6.33 5.54 12.27
C VAL A 240 5.60 6.84 11.94
N LEU A 241 4.67 7.27 12.81
CA LEU A 241 4.00 8.56 12.64
C LEU A 241 5.00 9.71 12.53
N ARG A 242 5.97 9.77 13.47
CA ARG A 242 7.01 10.81 13.46
C ARG A 242 7.80 10.79 12.16
N ALA A 243 8.28 9.61 11.74
CA ALA A 243 9.07 9.48 10.52
C ALA A 243 8.31 9.92 9.27
N VAL A 244 7.04 9.50 9.11
CA VAL A 244 6.19 9.89 7.97
C VAL A 244 5.87 11.39 8.01
N VAL A 245 5.59 11.96 9.18
CA VAL A 245 5.33 13.39 9.35
C VAL A 245 6.58 14.22 9.02
N ASP A 246 7.74 13.84 9.55
CA ASP A 246 9.01 14.57 9.32
C ASP A 246 9.42 14.49 7.85
N PHE A 247 9.25 13.32 7.22
CA PHE A 247 9.46 13.14 5.79
C PHE A 247 8.52 14.05 4.98
N THR A 248 7.22 13.99 5.25
CA THR A 248 6.22 14.79 4.54
C THR A 248 6.50 16.29 4.67
N LYS A 249 6.80 16.79 5.86
CA LYS A 249 7.10 18.21 6.09
C LYS A 249 8.30 18.76 5.33
N ARG A 250 9.23 17.89 4.92
CA ARG A 250 10.41 18.31 4.12
C ARG A 250 10.10 18.50 2.64
N ILE A 251 8.96 17.97 2.17
CA ILE A 251 8.62 17.90 0.74
C ILE A 251 7.32 18.64 0.37
N VAL A 252 6.62 19.23 1.37
CA VAL A 252 5.36 19.96 1.18
C VAL A 252 5.47 21.45 1.44
#